data_18f798c04e270a781a238e895b11b1b2
#
_entry.id   18f798c04e270a781a238e895b11b1b2
#
_cell.length_a   1.000
_cell.length_b   1.000
_cell.length_c   1.000
_cell.angle_alpha   90.00
_cell.angle_beta   90.00
_cell.angle_gamma   90.00
#
_symmetry.space_group_name_H-M   'P 1'
#
loop_
_entity.id
_entity.type
_entity.pdbx_description
1 polymer ?
#
loop_
_entity_poly.entity_id
_entity_poly.type
_entity_poly.pdbx_seq_one_letter_code
_entity_poly.pdbx_strand_id
1 'polypeptide(L)'
;LYLWCMQPFLSLFNALCKICLLKYFKMDREPEPELMNKKSQVKAYCAADFSLGENNLIKFISNYLKINNINLSRNDLIVDLGCGPGNISEKLAERWPDVNVIGIDGSKEMISEAESRMFKNKFTNKYRNLNYLCSDIREICSHEILSSKKITLLVSNSFIHHVIDIDNFFKFVINLSSKETINFHKDLIRPKNEKTALKLKDNCSQKYSDILTNDYYASLKASYRKNEIQEKILELNLKSMNVL
;
A
#
# COMPACT_ATOMS: atom_id res chain seq x y z
N LEU A 1 15.54 -64.92 -9.34
CA LEU A 1 16.72 -64.11 -9.66
C LEU A 1 16.35 -62.67 -9.76
N TYR A 2 16.80 -61.88 -8.78
CA TYR A 2 17.05 -60.41 -8.77
C TYR A 2 16.01 -59.47 -9.42
N LEU A 3 15.07 -59.02 -8.61
CA LEU A 3 14.39 -57.75 -8.74
C LEU A 3 14.64 -56.96 -7.45
N TRP A 4 15.77 -56.26 -7.45
CA TRP A 4 16.13 -55.33 -6.38
C TRP A 4 16.43 -53.92 -6.96
N CYS A 5 15.83 -52.91 -6.36
CA CYS A 5 16.29 -51.53 -6.34
C CYS A 5 15.94 -50.61 -7.51
N MET A 6 14.70 -50.16 -7.63
CA MET A 6 14.39 -48.91 -8.33
C MET A 6 13.33 -48.02 -7.60
N GLN A 7 13.05 -48.23 -6.33
CA GLN A 7 12.04 -47.43 -5.61
C GLN A 7 12.52 -46.06 -5.07
N PRO A 8 13.79 -45.80 -4.70
CA PRO A 8 14.14 -44.47 -4.21
C PRO A 8 14.30 -43.40 -5.31
N PHE A 9 14.60 -43.80 -6.54
CA PHE A 9 14.78 -42.82 -7.65
C PHE A 9 13.46 -42.26 -8.17
N LEU A 10 12.37 -43.02 -8.15
CA LEU A 10 11.05 -42.52 -8.56
C LEU A 10 10.48 -41.49 -7.57
N SER A 11 10.73 -41.65 -6.27
CA SER A 11 10.28 -40.70 -5.25
C SER A 11 11.03 -39.37 -5.29
N LEU A 12 12.36 -39.40 -5.53
CA LEU A 12 13.16 -38.19 -5.72
C LEU A 12 12.80 -37.47 -7.03
N PHE A 13 12.61 -38.22 -8.12
CA PHE A 13 12.21 -37.64 -9.41
C PHE A 13 10.82 -37.02 -9.35
N ASN A 14 9.87 -37.66 -8.66
CA ASN A 14 8.54 -37.09 -8.41
C ASN A 14 8.59 -35.88 -7.47
N ALA A 15 9.47 -35.87 -6.46
CA ALA A 15 9.65 -34.71 -5.58
C ALA A 15 10.34 -33.56 -6.34
N LEU A 16 11.38 -33.82 -7.12
CA LEU A 16 12.04 -32.82 -7.95
C LEU A 16 11.13 -32.30 -9.06
N CYS A 17 10.35 -33.16 -9.71
CA CYS A 17 9.36 -32.77 -10.70
C CYS A 17 8.23 -31.94 -10.09
N LYS A 18 7.73 -32.29 -8.89
CA LYS A 18 6.77 -31.47 -8.14
C LYS A 18 7.36 -30.12 -7.72
N ILE A 19 8.61 -30.07 -7.28
CA ILE A 19 9.28 -28.81 -6.91
C ILE A 19 9.52 -27.97 -8.17
N CYS A 20 9.91 -28.59 -9.29
CA CYS A 20 10.10 -27.90 -10.57
C CYS A 20 8.75 -27.40 -11.14
N LEU A 21 7.70 -28.23 -11.09
CA LEU A 21 6.34 -27.83 -11.48
C LEU A 21 5.78 -26.72 -10.57
N LEU A 22 6.00 -26.80 -9.25
CA LEU A 22 5.58 -25.75 -8.32
C LEU A 22 6.34 -24.43 -8.56
N LYS A 23 7.62 -24.49 -8.94
CA LYS A 23 8.41 -23.32 -9.33
C LYS A 23 7.94 -22.72 -10.65
N TYR A 24 7.52 -23.56 -11.61
CA TYR A 24 7.03 -23.14 -12.93
C TYR A 24 5.64 -22.48 -12.87
N PHE A 25 4.86 -22.67 -11.77
CA PHE A 25 3.54 -22.09 -11.59
C PHE A 25 3.50 -20.95 -10.59
N LYS A 26 4.62 -20.57 -9.98
CA LYS A 26 4.68 -19.48 -9.01
C LYS A 26 5.01 -18.19 -9.74
N MET A 27 4.10 -17.22 -9.69
CA MET A 27 4.32 -15.90 -10.23
C MET A 27 5.39 -15.16 -9.43
N ASP A 28 6.51 -14.84 -10.06
CA ASP A 28 7.57 -14.05 -9.43
C ASP A 28 7.17 -12.57 -9.36
N ARG A 29 7.82 -11.80 -8.47
CA ARG A 29 7.60 -10.37 -8.37
C ARG A 29 8.25 -9.66 -9.55
N GLU A 30 7.48 -8.83 -10.24
CA GLU A 30 7.94 -7.92 -11.27
C GLU A 30 7.71 -6.49 -10.78
N PRO A 31 8.75 -5.79 -10.28
CA PRO A 31 8.60 -4.40 -9.83
C PRO A 31 8.10 -3.51 -10.96
N GLU A 32 7.26 -2.56 -10.62
CA GLU A 32 6.81 -1.51 -11.54
C GLU A 32 7.50 -0.16 -11.22
N PRO A 33 7.41 0.86 -12.10
CA PRO A 33 7.95 2.18 -11.79
C PRO A 33 7.37 2.74 -10.49
N GLU A 34 8.22 3.28 -9.63
CA GLU A 34 7.82 3.79 -8.30
C GLU A 34 6.82 4.94 -8.36
N LEU A 35 6.78 5.70 -9.45
CA LEU A 35 5.96 6.91 -9.56
C LEU A 35 5.00 6.87 -10.76
N MET A 36 3.72 7.15 -10.49
CA MET A 36 2.70 7.36 -11.51
C MET A 36 2.73 8.83 -11.99
N ASN A 37 3.63 9.14 -12.94
CA ASN A 37 3.85 10.51 -13.41
C ASN A 37 3.15 10.84 -14.75
N LYS A 38 2.48 9.88 -15.40
CA LYS A 38 1.77 10.14 -16.65
C LYS A 38 0.39 10.72 -16.39
N LYS A 39 0.11 11.90 -16.92
CA LYS A 39 -1.22 12.56 -16.79
C LYS A 39 -2.39 11.66 -17.17
N SER A 40 -2.22 10.79 -18.18
CA SER A 40 -3.25 9.84 -18.59
C SER A 40 -3.56 8.78 -17.51
N GLN A 41 -2.54 8.29 -16.81
CA GLN A 41 -2.69 7.36 -15.68
C GLN A 41 -3.39 8.04 -14.50
N VAL A 42 -2.92 9.23 -14.11
CA VAL A 42 -3.55 10.02 -13.03
C VAL A 42 -5.03 10.27 -13.34
N LYS A 43 -5.34 10.70 -14.57
CA LYS A 43 -6.73 10.93 -15.00
C LYS A 43 -7.57 9.65 -14.94
N ALA A 44 -7.03 8.51 -15.40
CA ALA A 44 -7.72 7.23 -15.36
C ALA A 44 -7.96 6.78 -13.91
N TYR A 45 -6.98 6.96 -13.03
CA TYR A 45 -7.09 6.64 -11.61
C TYR A 45 -8.15 7.51 -10.92
N CYS A 46 -8.16 8.82 -11.16
CA CYS A 46 -9.13 9.76 -10.57
C CYS A 46 -10.56 9.55 -11.06
N ALA A 47 -10.74 8.97 -12.26
CA ALA A 47 -12.06 8.66 -12.80
C ALA A 47 -12.66 7.35 -12.23
N ALA A 48 -11.87 6.56 -11.51
CA ALA A 48 -12.31 5.29 -10.95
C ALA A 48 -12.93 5.45 -9.56
N ASP A 49 -13.92 4.61 -9.26
CA ASP A 49 -14.53 4.55 -7.93
C ASP A 49 -13.89 3.45 -7.07
N PHE A 50 -13.08 3.87 -6.12
CA PHE A 50 -12.45 3.01 -5.10
C PHE A 50 -13.12 3.13 -3.73
N SER A 51 -14.22 3.89 -3.62
CA SER A 51 -14.85 4.31 -2.37
C SER A 51 -15.15 3.16 -1.40
N LEU A 52 -15.57 1.99 -1.91
CA LEU A 52 -15.85 0.82 -1.07
C LEU A 52 -14.60 0.36 -0.30
N GLY A 53 -13.47 0.21 -1.00
CA GLY A 53 -12.21 -0.23 -0.41
C GLY A 53 -11.63 0.79 0.56
N GLU A 54 -11.73 2.06 0.22
CA GLU A 54 -11.29 3.21 1.01
C GLU A 54 -12.13 3.35 2.30
N ASN A 55 -13.46 3.30 2.19
CA ASN A 55 -14.37 3.36 3.35
C ASN A 55 -14.14 2.20 4.32
N ASN A 56 -13.86 1.00 3.80
CA ASN A 56 -13.51 -0.15 4.62
C ASN A 56 -12.22 0.08 5.42
N LEU A 57 -11.20 0.69 4.82
CA LEU A 57 -9.97 1.05 5.53
C LEU A 57 -10.24 2.03 6.66
N ILE A 58 -10.97 3.14 6.39
CA ILE A 58 -11.31 4.13 7.42
C ILE A 58 -12.13 3.51 8.55
N LYS A 59 -13.08 2.65 8.21
CA LYS A 59 -13.88 1.91 9.20
C LYS A 59 -13.00 0.99 10.05
N PHE A 60 -12.05 0.29 9.45
CA PHE A 60 -11.13 -0.59 10.15
C PHE A 60 -10.27 0.21 11.15
N ILE A 61 -9.65 1.31 10.71
CA ILE A 61 -8.86 2.20 11.56
C ILE A 61 -9.73 2.74 12.72
N SER A 62 -10.93 3.25 12.41
CA SER A 62 -11.84 3.78 13.43
C SER A 62 -12.21 2.75 14.48
N ASN A 63 -12.50 1.52 14.07
CA ASN A 63 -12.83 0.42 14.98
C ASN A 63 -11.64 0.03 15.86
N TYR A 64 -10.43 -0.04 15.29
CA TYR A 64 -9.21 -0.33 16.04
C TYR A 64 -8.97 0.72 17.12
N LEU A 65 -9.02 2.01 16.77
CA LEU A 65 -8.83 3.10 17.73
C LEU A 65 -9.89 3.04 18.85
N LYS A 66 -11.17 2.78 18.50
CA LYS A 66 -12.26 2.65 19.47
C LYS A 66 -12.04 1.47 20.43
N ILE A 67 -11.68 0.28 19.92
CA ILE A 67 -11.47 -0.92 20.75
C ILE A 67 -10.30 -0.72 21.72
N ASN A 68 -9.27 0.00 21.30
CA ASN A 68 -8.10 0.27 22.13
C ASN A 68 -8.23 1.56 22.97
N ASN A 69 -9.39 2.21 23.01
CA ASN A 69 -9.64 3.47 23.73
C ASN A 69 -8.68 4.60 23.36
N ILE A 70 -8.27 4.67 22.07
CA ILE A 70 -7.37 5.69 21.56
C ILE A 70 -8.21 6.83 20.97
N ASN A 71 -8.07 8.02 21.53
CA ASN A 71 -8.72 9.23 21.06
C ASN A 71 -7.71 10.17 20.44
N LEU A 72 -7.89 10.48 19.16
CA LEU A 72 -7.07 11.45 18.46
C LEU A 72 -7.54 12.88 18.76
N SER A 73 -6.59 13.81 18.84
CA SER A 73 -6.78 15.21 19.22
C SER A 73 -6.07 16.14 18.23
N ARG A 74 -6.24 17.45 18.38
CA ARG A 74 -5.59 18.49 17.57
C ARG A 74 -4.05 18.48 17.65
N ASN A 75 -3.47 17.83 18.66
CA ASN A 75 -2.03 17.71 18.81
C ASN A 75 -1.47 16.50 18.05
N ASP A 76 -2.34 15.62 17.57
CA ASP A 76 -1.97 14.44 16.82
C ASP A 76 -1.78 14.76 15.34
N LEU A 77 -0.97 13.94 14.68
CA LEU A 77 -0.73 14.02 13.25
C LEU A 77 -1.02 12.66 12.61
N ILE A 78 -1.82 12.68 11.56
CA ILE A 78 -2.05 11.55 10.66
C ILE A 78 -1.23 11.80 9.39
N VAL A 79 -0.45 10.80 8.99
CA VAL A 79 0.31 10.84 7.73
C VAL A 79 -0.19 9.74 6.82
N ASP A 80 -0.54 10.09 5.58
CA ASP A 80 -0.95 9.18 4.50
C ASP A 80 0.17 9.09 3.47
N LEU A 81 0.86 7.94 3.42
CA LEU A 81 2.01 7.67 2.55
C LEU A 81 1.56 7.14 1.19
N GLY A 82 2.06 7.72 0.11
CA GLY A 82 1.60 7.41 -1.23
C GLY A 82 0.14 7.80 -1.40
N CYS A 83 -0.20 9.03 -0.99
CA CYS A 83 -1.60 9.49 -0.92
C CYS A 83 -2.27 9.59 -2.30
N GLY A 84 -1.50 9.56 -3.39
CA GLY A 84 -2.00 9.74 -4.74
C GLY A 84 -2.81 11.05 -4.88
N PRO A 85 -4.00 11.03 -5.47
CA PRO A 85 -4.84 12.21 -5.64
C PRO A 85 -5.65 12.55 -4.36
N GLY A 86 -5.28 12.00 -3.20
CA GLY A 86 -5.78 12.38 -1.89
C GLY A 86 -7.03 11.65 -1.40
N ASN A 87 -7.44 10.54 -2.02
CA ASN A 87 -8.69 9.85 -1.68
C ASN A 87 -8.75 9.43 -0.21
N ILE A 88 -7.70 8.79 0.31
CA ILE A 88 -7.62 8.36 1.72
C ILE A 88 -7.40 9.58 2.62
N SER A 89 -6.50 10.50 2.25
CA SER A 89 -6.23 11.72 3.02
C SER A 89 -7.49 12.54 3.29
N GLU A 90 -8.34 12.75 2.27
CA GLU A 90 -9.63 13.45 2.41
C GLU A 90 -10.56 12.75 3.40
N LYS A 91 -10.67 11.41 3.32
CA LYS A 91 -11.51 10.63 4.24
C LYS A 91 -10.98 10.63 5.68
N LEU A 92 -9.65 10.63 5.86
CA LEU A 92 -9.01 10.77 7.16
C LEU A 92 -9.32 12.15 7.76
N ALA A 93 -9.19 13.22 6.95
CA ALA A 93 -9.49 14.58 7.37
C ALA A 93 -10.97 14.78 7.74
N GLU A 94 -11.89 14.19 6.97
CA GLU A 94 -13.33 14.22 7.28
C GLU A 94 -13.66 13.44 8.56
N ARG A 95 -13.00 12.30 8.76
CA ARG A 95 -13.28 11.42 9.90
C ARG A 95 -12.79 12.01 11.22
N TRP A 96 -11.68 12.75 11.19
CA TRP A 96 -11.08 13.41 12.35
C TRP A 96 -10.82 14.89 12.07
N PRO A 97 -11.84 15.74 12.07
CA PRO A 97 -11.75 17.13 11.61
C PRO A 97 -10.87 18.03 12.48
N ASP A 98 -10.61 17.63 13.72
CA ASP A 98 -9.72 18.36 14.64
C ASP A 98 -8.26 17.88 14.60
N VAL A 99 -7.96 16.80 13.87
CA VAL A 99 -6.62 16.20 13.76
C VAL A 99 -5.94 16.67 12.48
N ASN A 100 -4.66 17.03 12.55
CA ASN A 100 -3.91 17.38 11.34
C ASN A 100 -3.67 16.13 10.48
N VAL A 101 -3.89 16.25 9.17
CA VAL A 101 -3.64 15.22 8.17
C VAL A 101 -2.66 15.75 7.13
N ILE A 102 -1.65 14.95 6.80
CA ILE A 102 -0.70 15.26 5.73
C ILE A 102 -0.69 14.07 4.76
N GLY A 103 -1.11 14.31 3.52
CA GLY A 103 -0.94 13.38 2.42
C GLY A 103 0.41 13.61 1.75
N ILE A 104 1.16 12.54 1.49
CA ILE A 104 2.49 12.60 0.94
C ILE A 104 2.58 11.69 -0.28
N ASP A 105 3.05 12.23 -1.39
CA ASP A 105 3.30 11.46 -2.62
C ASP A 105 4.51 11.99 -3.38
N GLY A 106 5.26 11.10 -4.01
CA GLY A 106 6.42 11.48 -4.84
C GLY A 106 6.02 12.01 -6.22
N SER A 107 4.80 11.76 -6.67
CA SER A 107 4.30 12.20 -7.98
C SER A 107 3.74 13.61 -7.90
N LYS A 108 4.39 14.55 -8.61
CA LYS A 108 3.88 15.93 -8.75
C LYS A 108 2.50 15.98 -9.39
N GLU A 109 2.23 15.09 -10.33
CA GLU A 109 0.94 15.03 -11.03
C GLU A 109 -0.18 14.58 -10.07
N MET A 110 0.09 13.63 -9.19
CA MET A 110 -0.85 13.19 -8.16
C MET A 110 -1.12 14.29 -7.13
N ILE A 111 -0.08 14.93 -6.60
CA ILE A 111 -0.23 16.03 -5.65
C ILE A 111 -0.97 17.22 -6.27
N SER A 112 -0.66 17.58 -7.52
CA SER A 112 -1.39 18.65 -8.23
C SER A 112 -2.89 18.36 -8.33
N GLU A 113 -3.28 17.11 -8.57
CA GLU A 113 -4.69 16.72 -8.58
C GLU A 113 -5.31 16.78 -7.18
N ALA A 114 -4.60 16.29 -6.15
CA ALA A 114 -5.05 16.36 -4.76
C ALA A 114 -5.30 17.80 -4.30
N GLU A 115 -4.36 18.70 -4.59
CA GLU A 115 -4.49 20.13 -4.29
C GLU A 115 -5.63 20.79 -5.06
N SER A 116 -5.81 20.44 -6.35
CA SER A 116 -6.92 20.95 -7.17
C SER A 116 -8.27 20.54 -6.59
N ARG A 117 -8.42 19.30 -6.13
CA ARG A 117 -9.64 18.80 -5.46
C ARG A 117 -9.88 19.52 -4.13
N MET A 118 -8.83 19.67 -3.33
CA MET A 118 -8.91 20.41 -2.07
C MET A 118 -9.31 21.88 -2.32
N PHE A 119 -8.75 22.55 -3.33
CA PHE A 119 -9.09 23.92 -3.69
C PHE A 119 -10.56 24.05 -4.09
N LYS A 120 -11.11 23.15 -4.88
CA LYS A 120 -12.55 23.14 -5.25
C LYS A 120 -13.45 23.06 -4.02
N ASN A 121 -13.00 22.42 -2.96
CA ASN A 121 -13.73 22.26 -1.69
C ASN A 121 -13.41 23.37 -0.67
N LYS A 122 -12.52 24.31 -0.95
CA LYS A 122 -12.07 25.37 -0.03
C LYS A 122 -13.21 26.24 0.49
N PHE A 123 -14.22 26.50 -0.33
CA PHE A 123 -15.39 27.30 0.08
C PHE A 123 -16.30 26.59 1.09
N THR A 124 -16.22 25.27 1.20
CA THR A 124 -16.99 24.47 2.16
C THR A 124 -16.29 24.30 3.49
N ASN A 125 -15.05 24.80 3.63
CA ASN A 125 -14.17 24.54 4.79
C ASN A 125 -13.97 23.06 5.15
N LYS A 126 -14.22 22.17 4.19
CA LYS A 126 -14.30 20.71 4.41
C LYS A 126 -12.99 20.08 4.86
N TYR A 127 -11.84 20.66 4.42
CA TYR A 127 -10.52 20.07 4.64
C TYR A 127 -9.52 21.06 5.26
N ARG A 128 -9.93 21.77 6.32
CA ARG A 128 -9.05 22.77 6.99
C ARG A 128 -7.83 22.16 7.65
N ASN A 129 -7.94 20.92 8.00
CA ASN A 129 -6.92 20.12 8.71
C ASN A 129 -6.07 19.26 7.77
N LEU A 130 -6.24 19.39 6.44
CA LEU A 130 -5.52 18.60 5.43
C LEU A 130 -4.49 19.44 4.70
N ASN A 131 -3.30 18.89 4.53
CA ASN A 131 -2.23 19.43 3.70
C ASN A 131 -1.65 18.33 2.83
N TYR A 132 -1.04 18.70 1.71
CA TYR A 132 -0.31 17.79 0.83
C TYR A 132 1.16 18.19 0.73
N LEU A 133 2.02 17.19 0.57
CA LEU A 133 3.45 17.35 0.41
C LEU A 133 3.93 16.48 -0.75
N CYS A 134 4.54 17.11 -1.76
CA CYS A 134 5.22 16.40 -2.83
C CYS A 134 6.65 16.10 -2.39
N SER A 135 6.92 14.84 -2.01
CA SER A 135 8.25 14.43 -1.56
C SER A 135 8.44 12.93 -1.80
N ASP A 136 9.67 12.57 -2.16
CA ASP A 136 10.09 11.18 -2.14
C ASP A 136 10.14 10.68 -0.69
N ILE A 137 9.70 9.44 -0.46
CA ILE A 137 9.71 8.85 0.89
C ILE A 137 11.11 8.80 1.49
N ARG A 138 12.15 8.73 0.65
CA ARG A 138 13.55 8.68 1.07
C ARG A 138 14.05 10.01 1.65
N GLU A 139 13.42 11.12 1.27
CA GLU A 139 13.81 12.48 1.67
C GLU A 139 12.95 13.04 2.81
N ILE A 140 11.83 12.41 3.09
CA ILE A 140 10.77 12.97 3.92
C ILE A 140 11.15 13.06 5.40
N CYS A 141 12.05 12.20 5.89
CA CYS A 141 12.49 12.22 7.30
C CYS A 141 13.19 13.53 7.70
N SER A 142 13.71 14.29 6.73
CA SER A 142 14.35 15.59 6.94
C SER A 142 13.37 16.76 6.87
N HIS A 143 12.09 16.52 6.57
CA HIS A 143 11.12 17.60 6.36
C HIS A 143 10.64 18.18 7.69
N GLU A 144 10.80 19.51 7.89
CA GLU A 144 10.47 20.22 9.15
C GLU A 144 9.02 19.97 9.63
N ILE A 145 8.06 19.82 8.71
CA ILE A 145 6.65 19.61 9.05
C ILE A 145 6.46 18.31 9.83
N LEU A 146 7.26 17.28 9.54
CA LEU A 146 7.16 15.99 10.23
C LEU A 146 8.02 15.95 11.51
N SER A 147 9.11 16.71 11.57
CA SER A 147 9.97 16.79 12.76
C SER A 147 9.33 17.58 13.90
N SER A 148 8.40 18.48 13.59
CA SER A 148 7.77 19.39 14.58
C SER A 148 6.57 18.78 15.31
N LYS A 149 6.01 17.66 14.82
CA LYS A 149 4.81 17.01 15.38
C LYS A 149 5.01 15.52 15.53
N LYS A 150 4.43 14.96 16.59
CA LYS A 150 4.38 13.51 16.78
C LYS A 150 3.38 12.88 15.83
N ILE A 151 3.87 11.99 14.98
CA ILE A 151 2.99 11.17 14.13
C ILE A 151 2.31 10.14 15.01
N THR A 152 0.99 10.23 15.13
CA THR A 152 0.18 9.29 15.91
C THR A 152 -0.37 8.18 15.03
N LEU A 153 -0.71 8.47 13.79
CA LEU A 153 -1.21 7.49 12.83
C LEU A 153 -0.47 7.59 11.49
N LEU A 154 0.13 6.49 11.07
CA LEU A 154 0.80 6.36 9.78
C LEU A 154 0.01 5.38 8.92
N VAL A 155 -0.48 5.85 7.78
CA VAL A 155 -1.37 5.08 6.90
C VAL A 155 -0.74 4.97 5.52
N SER A 156 -0.96 3.87 4.82
CA SER A 156 -0.82 3.79 3.37
C SER A 156 -1.87 2.86 2.76
N ASN A 157 -2.26 3.13 1.54
CA ASN A 157 -3.17 2.27 0.79
C ASN A 157 -2.71 2.15 -0.66
N SER A 158 -2.48 0.93 -1.12
CA SER A 158 -2.00 0.65 -2.49
C SER A 158 -0.70 1.40 -2.82
N PHE A 159 0.28 1.33 -1.92
CA PHE A 159 1.54 2.05 -2.02
C PHE A 159 2.77 1.13 -1.99
N ILE A 160 2.76 0.08 -1.13
CA ILE A 160 3.96 -0.73 -0.86
C ILE A 160 4.44 -1.47 -2.11
N HIS A 161 3.53 -1.85 -3.00
CA HIS A 161 3.90 -2.54 -4.26
C HIS A 161 4.75 -1.68 -5.21
N HIS A 162 4.68 -0.35 -5.10
CA HIS A 162 5.57 0.56 -5.83
C HIS A 162 6.98 0.61 -5.25
N VAL A 163 7.17 0.20 -4.00
CA VAL A 163 8.50 0.19 -3.38
C VAL A 163 9.31 -1.00 -3.88
N ILE A 164 10.43 -0.75 -4.56
CA ILE A 164 11.25 -1.81 -5.16
C ILE A 164 11.87 -2.69 -4.09
N ASP A 165 12.44 -2.06 -3.06
CA ASP A 165 13.09 -2.73 -1.93
C ASP A 165 12.27 -2.51 -0.65
N ILE A 166 11.67 -3.59 -0.16
CA ILE A 166 10.82 -3.57 1.05
C ILE A 166 11.61 -3.17 2.31
N ASP A 167 12.92 -3.37 2.35
CA ASP A 167 13.75 -2.95 3.47
C ASP A 167 13.77 -1.43 3.60
N ASN A 168 13.77 -0.71 2.48
CA ASN A 168 13.69 0.74 2.48
C ASN A 168 12.34 1.23 3.02
N PHE A 169 11.25 0.54 2.68
CA PHE A 169 9.96 0.85 3.26
C PHE A 169 9.95 0.70 4.78
N PHE A 170 10.42 -0.42 5.31
CA PHE A 170 10.44 -0.65 6.76
C PHE A 170 11.39 0.31 7.48
N LYS A 171 12.59 0.57 6.95
CA LYS A 171 13.51 1.58 7.49
C LYS A 171 12.83 2.95 7.58
N PHE A 172 12.12 3.32 6.53
CA PHE A 172 11.41 4.58 6.45
C PHE A 172 10.28 4.65 7.49
N VAL A 173 9.43 3.61 7.58
CA VAL A 173 8.35 3.52 8.58
C VAL A 173 8.92 3.59 10.00
N ILE A 174 10.01 2.88 10.29
CA ILE A 174 10.68 2.91 11.60
C ILE A 174 11.20 4.31 11.93
N ASN A 175 11.82 5.00 10.97
CA ASN A 175 12.35 6.35 11.17
C ASN A 175 11.27 7.40 11.42
N LEU A 176 10.09 7.24 10.81
CA LEU A 176 8.94 8.12 11.04
C LEU A 176 8.15 7.78 12.30
N SER A 177 8.28 6.56 12.80
CA SER A 177 7.47 6.07 13.91
C SER A 177 8.14 6.31 15.27
N SER A 178 7.34 6.69 16.24
CA SER A 178 7.67 6.59 17.66
C SER A 178 7.09 5.28 18.24
N LYS A 179 7.35 4.99 19.53
CA LYS A 179 6.74 3.84 20.22
C LYS A 179 5.20 3.91 20.28
N GLU A 180 4.64 5.09 20.08
CA GLU A 180 3.21 5.37 20.19
C GLU A 180 2.57 5.56 18.82
N THR A 181 3.34 5.50 17.72
CA THR A 181 2.81 5.59 16.35
C THR A 181 2.11 4.29 15.98
N ILE A 182 0.86 4.42 15.53
CA ILE A 182 0.06 3.31 15.03
C ILE A 182 0.16 3.27 13.50
N ASN A 183 0.48 2.10 12.97
CA ASN A 183 0.73 1.92 11.54
C ASN A 183 -0.38 1.07 10.91
N PHE A 184 -0.97 1.55 9.80
CA PHE A 184 -1.92 0.82 8.98
C PHE A 184 -1.52 0.87 7.51
N HIS A 185 -1.08 -0.25 6.99
CA HIS A 185 -0.66 -0.38 5.60
C HIS A 185 -1.51 -1.43 4.91
N LYS A 186 -2.31 -1.00 3.94
CA LYS A 186 -3.16 -1.88 3.12
C LYS A 186 -2.65 -1.90 1.69
N ASP A 187 -2.46 -3.09 1.14
CA ASP A 187 -1.98 -3.23 -0.23
C ASP A 187 -2.59 -4.43 -0.96
N LEU A 188 -2.29 -4.52 -2.24
CA LEU A 188 -2.57 -5.68 -3.05
C LEU A 188 -1.70 -6.86 -2.63
N ILE A 189 -2.17 -8.07 -2.89
CA ILE A 189 -1.40 -9.31 -2.68
C ILE A 189 -1.09 -9.92 -4.04
N ARG A 190 0.19 -10.23 -4.29
CA ARG A 190 0.59 -10.91 -5.52
C ARG A 190 -0.14 -12.24 -5.66
N PRO A 191 -0.85 -12.47 -6.78
CA PRO A 191 -1.54 -13.71 -7.05
C PRO A 191 -0.59 -14.93 -7.05
N LYS A 192 -1.13 -16.11 -6.77
CA LYS A 192 -0.33 -17.34 -6.74
C LYS A 192 0.29 -17.67 -8.10
N ASN A 193 -0.42 -17.36 -9.19
CA ASN A 193 -0.02 -17.65 -10.55
C ASN A 193 -0.63 -16.66 -11.54
N GLU A 194 -0.09 -16.67 -12.75
CA GLU A 194 -0.48 -15.80 -13.86
C GLU A 194 -1.97 -15.94 -14.22
N LYS A 195 -2.51 -17.15 -14.23
CA LYS A 195 -3.93 -17.40 -14.52
C LYS A 195 -4.85 -16.63 -13.58
N THR A 196 -4.49 -16.58 -12.28
CA THR A 196 -5.26 -15.83 -11.28
C THR A 196 -5.13 -14.32 -11.50
N ALA A 197 -3.92 -13.84 -11.85
CA ALA A 197 -3.68 -12.43 -12.15
C ALA A 197 -4.49 -11.96 -13.38
N LEU A 198 -4.49 -12.77 -14.46
CA LEU A 198 -5.27 -12.49 -15.65
C LEU A 198 -6.79 -12.45 -15.38
N LYS A 199 -7.28 -13.41 -14.59
CA LYS A 199 -8.70 -13.37 -14.18
C LYS A 199 -9.06 -12.10 -13.40
N LEU A 200 -8.19 -11.63 -12.52
CA LEU A 200 -8.39 -10.38 -11.80
C LEU A 200 -8.35 -9.17 -12.74
N LYS A 201 -7.42 -9.17 -13.70
CA LYS A 201 -7.35 -8.17 -14.77
C LYS A 201 -8.64 -8.13 -15.59
N ASP A 202 -9.15 -9.29 -16.02
CA ASP A 202 -10.39 -9.39 -16.81
C ASP A 202 -11.60 -8.84 -16.03
N ASN A 203 -11.68 -9.14 -14.74
CA ASN A 203 -12.73 -8.56 -13.89
C ASN A 203 -12.59 -7.04 -13.75
N CYS A 204 -11.37 -6.52 -13.72
CA CYS A 204 -11.07 -5.09 -13.67
C CYS A 204 -11.50 -4.40 -14.98
N SER A 205 -11.20 -5.00 -16.13
CA SER A 205 -11.53 -4.45 -17.47
C SER A 205 -13.02 -4.26 -17.72
N GLN A 206 -13.86 -4.99 -16.99
CA GLN A 206 -15.32 -4.83 -17.06
C GLN A 206 -15.82 -3.53 -16.41
N LYS A 207 -15.00 -2.87 -15.61
CA LYS A 207 -15.39 -1.71 -14.79
C LYS A 207 -14.60 -0.45 -15.10
N TYR A 208 -13.36 -0.61 -15.56
CA TYR A 208 -12.40 0.49 -15.67
C TYR A 208 -11.77 0.55 -17.06
N SER A 209 -11.13 1.68 -17.36
CA SER A 209 -10.41 1.89 -18.61
C SER A 209 -9.24 0.92 -18.80
N ASP A 210 -8.82 0.71 -20.06
CA ASP A 210 -7.66 -0.12 -20.39
C ASP A 210 -6.39 0.35 -19.70
N ILE A 211 -6.19 1.67 -19.55
CA ILE A 211 -5.05 2.24 -18.84
C ILE A 211 -5.04 1.73 -17.40
N LEU A 212 -6.12 1.93 -16.67
CA LEU A 212 -6.21 1.53 -15.27
C LEU A 212 -6.16 0.00 -15.10
N THR A 213 -6.75 -0.75 -16.04
CA THR A 213 -6.71 -2.22 -16.05
C THR A 213 -5.29 -2.74 -16.24
N ASN A 214 -4.50 -2.11 -17.11
CA ASN A 214 -3.11 -2.48 -17.32
C ASN A 214 -2.23 -2.09 -16.12
N ASP A 215 -2.44 -0.90 -15.53
CA ASP A 215 -1.77 -0.47 -14.30
C ASP A 215 -2.10 -1.43 -13.15
N TYR A 216 -3.37 -1.78 -12.94
CA TYR A 216 -3.77 -2.76 -11.93
C TYR A 216 -3.08 -4.13 -12.12
N TYR A 217 -2.96 -4.60 -13.36
CA TYR A 217 -2.27 -5.85 -13.65
C TYR A 217 -0.76 -5.76 -13.34
N ALA A 218 -0.11 -4.64 -13.65
CA ALA A 218 1.27 -4.38 -13.29
C ALA A 218 1.43 -4.36 -11.76
N SER A 219 0.55 -3.66 -11.04
CA SER A 219 0.52 -3.60 -9.58
C SER A 219 0.31 -4.96 -8.92
N LEU A 220 -0.52 -5.84 -9.49
CA LEU A 220 -0.66 -7.22 -9.01
C LEU A 220 0.66 -7.99 -9.10
N LYS A 221 1.44 -7.78 -10.17
CA LYS A 221 2.75 -8.43 -10.36
C LYS A 221 3.81 -7.84 -9.44
N ALA A 222 3.76 -6.54 -9.20
CA ALA A 222 4.67 -5.81 -8.33
C ALA A 222 4.40 -6.03 -6.83
N SER A 223 3.20 -6.48 -6.46
CA SER A 223 2.78 -6.66 -5.08
C SER A 223 3.60 -7.72 -4.34
N TYR A 224 3.73 -7.54 -3.04
CA TYR A 224 4.34 -8.53 -2.14
C TYR A 224 3.34 -9.61 -1.75
N ARG A 225 3.84 -10.78 -1.35
CA ARG A 225 3.03 -11.81 -0.71
C ARG A 225 3.01 -11.61 0.80
N LYS A 226 1.95 -12.11 1.44
CA LYS A 226 1.80 -12.05 2.89
C LYS A 226 3.03 -12.62 3.62
N ASN A 227 3.53 -13.78 3.20
CA ASN A 227 4.70 -14.40 3.82
C ASN A 227 5.98 -13.58 3.63
N GLU A 228 6.17 -12.90 2.50
CA GLU A 228 7.34 -12.03 2.26
C GLU A 228 7.36 -10.85 3.25
N ILE A 229 6.22 -10.25 3.50
CA ILE A 229 6.07 -9.18 4.50
C ILE A 229 6.26 -9.74 5.92
N GLN A 230 5.69 -10.92 6.23
CA GLN A 230 5.83 -11.55 7.56
C GLN A 230 7.28 -11.91 7.86
N GLU A 231 8.00 -12.50 6.91
CA GLU A 231 9.42 -12.82 7.03
C GLU A 231 10.23 -11.56 7.33
N LYS A 232 9.96 -10.45 6.64
CA LYS A 232 10.65 -9.18 6.88
C LYS A 232 10.33 -8.58 8.26
N ILE A 233 9.10 -8.62 8.71
CA ILE A 233 8.70 -8.19 10.06
C ILE A 233 9.46 -8.99 11.13
N LEU A 234 9.64 -10.30 10.93
CA LEU A 234 10.40 -11.16 11.84
C LEU A 234 11.90 -10.84 11.82
N GLU A 235 12.50 -10.69 10.64
CA GLU A 235 13.92 -10.30 10.48
C GLU A 235 14.25 -8.99 11.21
N LEU A 236 13.36 -8.01 11.09
CA LEU A 236 13.51 -6.69 11.70
C LEU A 236 13.05 -6.66 13.17
N ASN A 237 12.62 -7.79 13.74
CA ASN A 237 12.14 -7.92 15.13
C ASN A 237 11.00 -6.94 15.48
N LEU A 238 10.13 -6.65 14.53
CA LEU A 238 8.98 -5.74 14.68
C LEU A 238 7.79 -6.47 15.32
N LYS A 239 7.93 -6.89 16.58
CA LYS A 239 6.96 -7.74 17.30
C LYS A 239 5.55 -7.19 17.43
N SER A 240 5.39 -5.87 17.30
CA SER A 240 4.09 -5.18 17.37
C SER A 240 3.36 -5.13 16.03
N MET A 241 4.02 -5.50 14.92
CA MET A 241 3.42 -5.50 13.59
C MET A 241 2.88 -6.90 13.25
N ASN A 242 1.67 -6.92 12.66
CA ASN A 242 1.01 -8.15 12.21
C ASN A 242 0.50 -7.99 10.79
N VAL A 243 0.53 -9.06 10.01
CA VAL A 243 -0.07 -9.13 8.67
C VAL A 243 -1.39 -9.90 8.77
N LEU A 244 -2.48 -9.23 8.47
CA LEU A 244 -3.84 -9.76 8.55
C LEU A 244 -4.29 -10.44 7.25
#